data_b9df1f1f23e98d4cbe98d61a839ca310
#
_entry.id   b9df1f1f23e98d4cbe98d61a839ca310
#
_cell.length_a   1.000
_cell.length_b   1.000
_cell.length_c   1.000
_cell.angle_alpha   90.00
_cell.angle_beta   90.00
_cell.angle_gamma   90.00
#
_symmetry.space_group_name_H-M   'P 1'
#
loop_
_entity.id
_entity.type
_entity.pdbx_description
1 polymer ?
#
loop_
_entity_poly.entity_id
_entity_poly.type
_entity_poly.pdbx_seq_one_letter_code
_entity_poly.pdbx_strand_id
1 'polypeptide(L)'
;MKRILLLGGVTEALAIARTLGPEHLYSLAGVGRVPTDLTCQVRVGGYGGAEGLAQFIRDEGISLILDATHPYAAQISRNAAEAAQLSGVPCWALRRPAWQPQAGDDWREVGDWAELIEALKPFKRPLFTLGREPLQHLDEIPCDQFWTLRALDVYPGNERCEVIGARGPFLIEDERELFERRGIDVLISKNSGSTATEPKLEVARERGVPVLVLKRPVLAAVDREFATVAAALQAIQSP
;
A
#
# COMPACT_ATOMS: atom_id res chain seq x y z
N MET A 1 11.13 28.23 -9.00
CA MET A 1 10.81 26.91 -9.60
C MET A 1 10.12 26.08 -8.54
N LYS A 2 9.11 25.31 -8.92
CA LYS A 2 8.37 24.43 -8.01
C LYS A 2 9.27 23.24 -7.63
N ARG A 3 9.66 23.08 -6.37
CA ARG A 3 10.41 21.90 -5.89
C ARG A 3 9.45 20.96 -5.16
N ILE A 4 9.28 19.77 -5.70
CA ILE A 4 8.28 18.79 -5.23
C ILE A 4 8.96 17.75 -4.35
N LEU A 5 8.35 17.47 -3.19
CA LEU A 5 8.58 16.27 -2.41
C LEU A 5 7.48 15.25 -2.71
N LEU A 6 7.80 14.20 -3.46
CA LEU A 6 6.92 13.09 -3.76
C LEU A 6 7.11 11.99 -2.71
N LEU A 7 6.12 11.76 -1.86
CA LEU A 7 6.08 10.63 -0.94
C LEU A 7 5.53 9.40 -1.67
N GLY A 8 6.25 8.29 -1.66
CA GLY A 8 5.92 7.17 -2.53
C GLY A 8 6.10 5.78 -1.92
N GLY A 9 6.41 4.83 -2.78
CA GLY A 9 6.54 3.40 -2.42
C GLY A 9 5.52 2.48 -3.10
N VAL A 10 4.73 3.02 -4.04
CA VAL A 10 3.79 2.28 -4.89
C VAL A 10 4.07 2.55 -6.37
N THR A 11 3.51 1.74 -7.25
CA THR A 11 3.73 1.82 -8.70
C THR A 11 3.34 3.18 -9.29
N GLU A 12 2.25 3.76 -8.83
CA GLU A 12 1.77 5.07 -9.28
C GLU A 12 2.72 6.21 -8.90
N ALA A 13 3.26 6.16 -7.67
CA ALA A 13 4.28 7.13 -7.25
C ALA A 13 5.56 7.00 -8.08
N LEU A 14 5.97 5.77 -8.40
CA LEU A 14 7.13 5.53 -9.26
C LEU A 14 6.89 6.07 -10.69
N ALA A 15 5.68 5.91 -11.23
CA ALA A 15 5.32 6.46 -12.53
C ALA A 15 5.43 8.00 -12.54
N ILE A 16 5.00 8.67 -11.48
CA ILE A 16 5.20 10.12 -11.33
C ILE A 16 6.69 10.45 -11.19
N ALA A 17 7.43 9.74 -10.33
CA ALA A 17 8.86 10.00 -10.09
C ALA A 17 9.71 9.97 -11.37
N ARG A 18 9.39 9.08 -12.32
CA ARG A 18 10.06 8.97 -13.63
C ARG A 18 9.90 10.19 -14.53
N THR A 19 8.91 11.05 -14.25
CA THR A 19 8.70 12.31 -15.01
C THR A 19 9.30 13.52 -14.34
N LEU A 20 9.81 13.39 -13.12
CA LEU A 20 10.35 14.48 -12.32
C LEU A 20 11.83 14.73 -12.65
N GLY A 21 12.21 16.01 -12.75
CA GLY A 21 13.59 16.46 -12.95
C GLY A 21 14.46 16.39 -11.68
N PRO A 22 15.76 16.70 -11.80
CA PRO A 22 16.74 16.54 -10.72
C PRO A 22 16.51 17.47 -9.54
N GLU A 23 15.72 18.52 -9.70
CA GLU A 23 15.34 19.46 -8.63
C GLU A 23 14.32 18.90 -7.64
N HIS A 24 13.65 17.80 -8.01
CA HIS A 24 12.60 17.19 -7.19
C HIS A 24 13.14 16.03 -6.34
N LEU A 25 12.39 15.68 -5.29
CA LEU A 25 12.71 14.54 -4.41
C LEU A 25 11.64 13.47 -4.46
N TYR A 26 12.06 12.23 -4.61
CA TYR A 26 11.25 11.04 -4.42
C TYR A 26 11.62 10.37 -3.08
N SER A 27 10.69 10.28 -2.16
CA SER A 27 10.91 9.77 -0.80
C SER A 27 10.29 8.40 -0.58
N LEU A 28 11.09 7.50 -0.03
CA LEU A 28 10.74 6.11 0.27
C LEU A 28 10.96 5.80 1.76
N ALA A 29 10.09 4.97 2.33
CA ALA A 29 10.21 4.55 3.73
C ALA A 29 11.39 3.61 4.02
N GLY A 30 12.07 3.10 2.99
CA GLY A 30 13.18 2.14 3.14
C GLY A 30 12.76 0.68 3.06
N VAL A 31 11.52 0.41 2.68
CA VAL A 31 11.03 -0.94 2.41
C VAL A 31 11.09 -1.21 0.91
N GLY A 32 11.90 -2.17 0.50
CA GLY A 32 12.03 -2.57 -0.90
C GLY A 32 13.24 -1.97 -1.62
N ARG A 33 13.32 -2.20 -2.94
CA ARG A 33 14.44 -1.72 -3.77
C ARG A 33 14.29 -0.24 -4.07
N VAL A 34 15.41 0.47 -3.96
CA VAL A 34 15.51 1.85 -4.42
C VAL A 34 15.60 1.84 -5.95
N PRO A 35 14.72 2.58 -6.67
CA PRO A 35 14.83 2.71 -8.12
C PRO A 35 16.14 3.38 -8.52
N THR A 36 16.76 2.89 -9.60
CA THR A 36 18.04 3.43 -10.13
C THR A 36 17.86 4.14 -11.47
N ASP A 37 16.65 4.17 -11.99
CA ASP A 37 16.27 4.72 -13.30
C ASP A 37 15.56 6.09 -13.19
N LEU A 38 15.80 6.82 -12.09
CA LEU A 38 15.17 8.12 -11.84
C LEU A 38 16.15 9.26 -12.08
N THR A 39 15.65 10.38 -12.64
CA THR A 39 16.37 11.63 -12.76
C THR A 39 16.28 12.46 -11.46
N CYS A 40 15.14 12.41 -10.78
CA CYS A 40 14.94 13.10 -9.51
C CYS A 40 15.79 12.47 -8.39
N GLN A 41 16.05 13.27 -7.36
CA GLN A 41 16.77 12.81 -6.17
C GLN A 41 15.94 11.76 -5.42
N VAL A 42 16.61 10.74 -4.87
CA VAL A 42 15.92 9.71 -4.06
C VAL A 42 16.38 9.81 -2.62
N ARG A 43 15.42 9.93 -1.71
CA ARG A 43 15.64 9.88 -0.26
C ARG A 43 15.00 8.63 0.32
N VAL A 44 15.71 7.95 1.20
CA VAL A 44 15.23 6.75 1.90
C VAL A 44 15.26 7.00 3.41
N GLY A 45 14.19 6.63 4.09
CA GLY A 45 14.05 6.72 5.55
C GLY A 45 12.93 7.66 6.02
N GLY A 46 12.65 7.60 7.31
CA GLY A 46 11.63 8.43 7.95
C GLY A 46 12.08 9.88 8.20
N TYR A 47 11.16 10.70 8.68
CA TYR A 47 11.38 12.12 8.97
C TYR A 47 11.35 12.45 10.46
N GLY A 48 11.00 11.48 11.33
CA GLY A 48 10.81 11.75 12.75
C GLY A 48 9.47 12.41 13.07
N GLY A 49 8.41 12.09 12.31
CA GLY A 49 7.08 12.67 12.48
C GLY A 49 6.81 13.88 11.60
N ALA A 50 5.71 14.60 11.91
CA ALA A 50 5.28 15.77 11.15
C ALA A 50 6.24 16.96 11.31
N GLU A 51 6.73 17.20 12.51
CA GLU A 51 7.68 18.29 12.79
C GLU A 51 9.00 18.09 12.04
N GLY A 52 9.58 16.87 12.07
CA GLY A 52 10.79 16.55 11.33
C GLY A 52 10.58 16.66 9.81
N LEU A 53 9.42 16.29 9.30
CA LEU A 53 9.06 16.48 7.89
C LEU A 53 8.92 17.98 7.56
N ALA A 54 8.29 18.78 8.41
CA ALA A 54 8.17 20.22 8.22
C ALA A 54 9.54 20.92 8.23
N GLN A 55 10.45 20.51 9.11
CA GLN A 55 11.81 21.01 9.13
C GLN A 55 12.54 20.65 7.82
N PHE A 56 12.46 19.40 7.38
CA PHE A 56 13.03 18.96 6.11
C PHE A 56 12.51 19.77 4.91
N ILE A 57 11.20 20.05 4.88
CA ILE A 57 10.56 20.87 3.83
C ILE A 57 11.18 22.26 3.77
N ARG A 58 11.40 22.91 4.92
CA ARG A 58 12.04 24.24 4.99
C ARG A 58 13.50 24.19 4.55
N ASP A 59 14.26 23.22 5.07
CA ASP A 59 15.72 23.10 4.79
C ASP A 59 16.00 22.82 3.32
N GLU A 60 15.14 22.01 2.69
CA GLU A 60 15.26 21.64 1.27
C GLU A 60 14.54 22.63 0.32
N GLY A 61 13.86 23.64 0.83
CA GLY A 61 13.11 24.59 0.01
C GLY A 61 12.00 23.93 -0.81
N ILE A 62 11.35 22.89 -0.25
CA ILE A 62 10.20 22.23 -0.88
C ILE A 62 9.04 23.22 -0.96
N SER A 63 8.37 23.26 -2.10
CA SER A 63 7.23 24.16 -2.34
C SER A 63 5.91 23.41 -2.57
N LEU A 64 5.95 22.08 -2.64
CA LEU A 64 4.77 21.20 -2.80
C LEU A 64 5.08 19.81 -2.24
N ILE A 65 4.20 19.29 -1.40
CA ILE A 65 4.19 17.88 -1.03
C ILE A 65 3.18 17.18 -1.93
N LEU A 66 3.57 16.03 -2.53
CA LEU A 66 2.65 15.12 -3.22
C LEU A 66 2.65 13.76 -2.50
N ASP A 67 1.63 13.49 -1.73
CA ASP A 67 1.43 12.19 -1.07
C ASP A 67 0.83 11.19 -2.07
N ALA A 68 1.68 10.35 -2.64
CA ALA A 68 1.29 9.22 -3.48
C ALA A 68 1.63 7.88 -2.80
N THR A 69 1.49 7.82 -1.49
CA THR A 69 1.75 6.61 -0.70
C THR A 69 0.60 5.60 -0.81
N HIS A 70 0.79 4.42 -0.25
CA HIS A 70 -0.25 3.39 -0.25
C HIS A 70 -1.48 3.87 0.55
N PRO A 71 -2.74 3.57 0.12
CA PRO A 71 -3.95 4.02 0.81
C PRO A 71 -4.05 3.64 2.30
N TYR A 72 -3.26 2.66 2.74
CA TYR A 72 -3.18 2.25 4.15
C TYR A 72 -1.97 2.84 4.89
N ALA A 73 -1.21 3.73 4.28
CA ALA A 73 -0.08 4.41 4.92
C ALA A 73 -0.53 5.67 5.70
N ALA A 74 -1.55 5.52 6.56
CA ALA A 74 -2.24 6.63 7.24
C ALA A 74 -1.29 7.52 8.06
N GLN A 75 -0.25 6.94 8.65
CA GLN A 75 0.69 7.71 9.48
C GLN A 75 1.48 8.73 8.66
N ILE A 76 2.07 8.32 7.52
CA ILE A 76 2.83 9.26 6.70
C ILE A 76 1.90 10.27 6.01
N SER A 77 0.70 9.87 5.60
CA SER A 77 -0.31 10.80 5.05
C SER A 77 -0.73 11.86 6.05
N ARG A 78 -0.91 11.49 7.34
CA ARG A 78 -1.18 12.43 8.42
C ARG A 78 0.00 13.37 8.65
N ASN A 79 1.20 12.81 8.75
CA ASN A 79 2.42 13.60 8.92
C ASN A 79 2.62 14.60 7.75
N ALA A 80 2.29 14.20 6.51
CA ALA A 80 2.39 15.07 5.35
C ALA A 80 1.42 16.26 5.41
N ALA A 81 0.16 16.00 5.75
CA ALA A 81 -0.84 17.06 5.90
C ALA A 81 -0.49 18.04 7.04
N GLU A 82 -0.04 17.53 8.18
CA GLU A 82 0.38 18.33 9.32
C GLU A 82 1.67 19.12 9.01
N ALA A 83 2.67 18.50 8.39
CA ALA A 83 3.90 19.17 7.98
C ALA A 83 3.63 20.28 6.97
N ALA A 84 2.68 20.10 6.07
CA ALA A 84 2.23 21.13 5.12
C ALA A 84 1.73 22.37 5.85
N GLN A 85 0.87 22.18 6.87
CA GLN A 85 0.37 23.27 7.70
C GLN A 85 1.50 23.98 8.46
N LEU A 86 2.44 23.22 9.07
CA LEU A 86 3.57 23.73 9.83
C LEU A 86 4.60 24.50 8.98
N SER A 87 4.71 24.15 7.71
CA SER A 87 5.69 24.75 6.77
C SER A 87 5.08 25.78 5.81
N GLY A 88 3.74 25.88 5.76
CA GLY A 88 3.03 26.80 4.88
C GLY A 88 3.09 26.41 3.40
N VAL A 89 3.33 25.12 3.07
CA VAL A 89 3.35 24.62 1.70
C VAL A 89 2.11 23.79 1.40
N PRO A 90 1.61 23.78 0.16
CA PRO A 90 0.47 22.93 -0.19
C PRO A 90 0.81 21.44 -0.12
N CYS A 91 -0.19 20.64 0.29
CA CYS A 91 -0.14 19.19 0.24
C CYS A 91 -1.20 18.67 -0.74
N TRP A 92 -0.76 17.95 -1.75
CA TRP A 92 -1.61 17.26 -2.69
C TRP A 92 -1.52 15.75 -2.45
N ALA A 93 -2.56 15.01 -2.85
CA ALA A 93 -2.54 13.56 -2.71
C ALA A 93 -3.03 12.84 -3.98
N LEU A 94 -2.39 11.72 -4.28
CA LEU A 94 -2.90 10.74 -5.24
C LEU A 94 -3.64 9.65 -4.46
N ARG A 95 -4.97 9.64 -4.54
CA ARG A 95 -5.88 8.71 -3.86
C ARG A 95 -6.61 7.85 -4.89
N ARG A 96 -6.00 6.75 -5.32
CA ARG A 96 -6.65 5.85 -6.26
C ARG A 96 -7.96 5.29 -5.68
N PRO A 97 -9.02 5.11 -6.52
CA PRO A 97 -10.28 4.54 -6.08
C PRO A 97 -10.10 3.16 -5.41
N ALA A 98 -10.96 2.85 -4.47
CA ALA A 98 -11.05 1.50 -3.93
C ALA A 98 -11.64 0.56 -4.98
N TRP A 99 -11.26 -0.70 -4.94
CA TRP A 99 -12.00 -1.72 -5.67
C TRP A 99 -13.45 -1.78 -5.14
N GLN A 100 -14.35 -2.10 -6.03
CA GLN A 100 -15.74 -2.33 -5.70
C GLN A 100 -16.07 -3.80 -5.89
N PRO A 101 -16.86 -4.40 -5.00
CA PRO A 101 -17.28 -5.79 -5.19
C PRO A 101 -18.10 -5.92 -6.47
N GLN A 102 -17.91 -7.03 -7.16
CA GLN A 102 -18.61 -7.40 -8.39
C GLN A 102 -19.57 -8.56 -8.13
N ALA A 103 -20.42 -8.85 -9.09
CA ALA A 103 -21.29 -10.02 -8.99
C ALA A 103 -20.48 -11.31 -8.83
N GLY A 104 -20.81 -12.09 -7.81
CA GLY A 104 -20.08 -13.31 -7.43
C GLY A 104 -18.99 -13.13 -6.37
N ASP A 105 -18.65 -11.89 -5.97
CA ASP A 105 -17.76 -11.65 -4.85
C ASP A 105 -18.45 -11.93 -3.50
N ASP A 106 -17.78 -12.64 -2.60
CA ASP A 106 -18.13 -12.74 -1.18
C ASP A 106 -17.12 -11.89 -0.38
N TRP A 107 -17.32 -10.57 -0.36
CA TRP A 107 -16.49 -9.65 0.42
C TRP A 107 -17.12 -9.38 1.77
N ARG A 108 -16.28 -9.48 2.81
CA ARG A 108 -16.64 -9.18 4.20
C ARG A 108 -15.65 -8.16 4.73
N GLU A 109 -16.12 -6.95 5.02
CA GLU A 109 -15.27 -5.89 5.54
C GLU A 109 -14.95 -6.14 7.02
N VAL A 110 -13.69 -5.96 7.40
CA VAL A 110 -13.19 -6.06 8.78
C VAL A 110 -12.45 -4.77 9.15
N GLY A 111 -12.74 -4.26 10.34
CA GLY A 111 -12.22 -2.96 10.80
C GLY A 111 -10.81 -3.02 11.38
N ASP A 112 -10.51 -4.08 12.11
CA ASP A 112 -9.23 -4.24 12.81
C ASP A 112 -8.78 -5.71 12.89
N TRP A 113 -7.65 -5.93 13.58
CA TRP A 113 -7.08 -7.26 13.73
C TRP A 113 -7.97 -8.20 14.57
N ALA A 114 -8.65 -7.70 15.59
CA ALA A 114 -9.51 -8.52 16.44
C ALA A 114 -10.72 -9.03 15.67
N GLU A 115 -11.38 -8.17 14.89
CA GLU A 115 -12.48 -8.55 14.00
C GLU A 115 -12.00 -9.53 12.91
N LEU A 116 -10.78 -9.32 12.39
CA LEU A 116 -10.19 -10.23 11.40
C LEU A 116 -10.02 -11.64 11.98
N ILE A 117 -9.43 -11.78 13.17
CA ILE A 117 -9.20 -13.07 13.81
C ILE A 117 -10.52 -13.78 14.12
N GLU A 118 -11.54 -13.05 14.56
CA GLU A 118 -12.87 -13.60 14.78
C GLU A 118 -13.48 -14.12 13.47
N ALA A 119 -13.38 -13.35 12.39
CA ALA A 119 -13.88 -13.73 11.07
C ALA A 119 -13.12 -14.93 10.46
N LEU A 120 -11.87 -15.15 10.88
CA LEU A 120 -11.04 -16.27 10.39
C LEU A 120 -11.37 -17.63 11.02
N LYS A 121 -12.09 -17.68 12.13
CA LYS A 121 -12.36 -18.94 12.87
C LYS A 121 -12.92 -20.09 12.01
N PRO A 122 -13.81 -19.86 11.03
CA PRO A 122 -14.35 -20.96 10.20
C PRO A 122 -13.35 -21.55 9.19
N PHE A 123 -12.25 -20.85 8.90
CA PHE A 123 -11.33 -21.17 7.82
C PHE A 123 -10.09 -21.92 8.31
N LYS A 124 -9.42 -22.64 7.40
CA LYS A 124 -8.26 -23.47 7.72
C LYS A 124 -6.99 -23.05 6.97
N ARG A 125 -7.14 -22.45 5.80
CA ARG A 125 -6.06 -22.14 4.87
C ARG A 125 -6.10 -20.67 4.39
N PRO A 126 -6.00 -19.68 5.30
CA PRO A 126 -6.04 -18.27 4.93
C PRO A 126 -4.79 -17.84 4.16
N LEU A 127 -5.01 -17.02 3.12
CA LEU A 127 -3.96 -16.29 2.41
C LEU A 127 -3.97 -14.83 2.83
N PHE A 128 -2.94 -14.39 3.52
CA PHE A 128 -2.76 -12.99 3.90
C PHE A 128 -1.96 -12.22 2.84
N THR A 129 -2.53 -11.15 2.31
CA THR A 129 -1.86 -10.22 1.40
C THR A 129 -1.70 -8.83 2.02
N LEU A 130 -1.38 -8.80 3.31
CA LEU A 130 -1.25 -7.59 4.14
C LEU A 130 0.19 -7.10 4.28
N GLY A 131 1.15 -7.78 3.65
CA GLY A 131 2.57 -7.55 3.84
C GLY A 131 3.09 -8.16 5.15
N ARG A 132 3.86 -7.40 5.94
CA ARG A 132 4.53 -7.92 7.15
C ARG A 132 3.67 -7.92 8.41
N GLU A 133 2.51 -7.29 8.38
CA GLU A 133 1.65 -7.11 9.55
C GLU A 133 1.33 -8.44 10.27
N PRO A 134 0.93 -9.53 9.58
CA PRO A 134 0.63 -10.79 10.23
C PRO A 134 1.83 -11.50 10.87
N LEU A 135 3.06 -11.11 10.54
CA LEU A 135 4.28 -11.70 11.15
C LEU A 135 4.39 -11.45 12.66
N GLN A 136 3.69 -10.44 13.17
CA GLN A 136 3.67 -10.12 14.60
C GLN A 136 2.74 -11.04 15.40
N HIS A 137 1.99 -11.91 14.70
CA HIS A 137 0.91 -12.72 15.27
C HIS A 137 1.08 -14.23 15.00
N LEU A 138 2.30 -14.66 14.67
CA LEU A 138 2.55 -16.07 14.34
C LEU A 138 2.28 -17.03 15.51
N ASP A 139 2.42 -16.55 16.74
CA ASP A 139 2.14 -17.32 17.96
C ASP A 139 0.62 -17.44 18.24
N GLU A 140 -0.21 -16.64 17.59
CA GLU A 140 -1.66 -16.62 17.74
C GLU A 140 -2.36 -17.59 16.79
N ILE A 141 -1.63 -18.28 15.89
CA ILE A 141 -2.22 -19.16 14.87
C ILE A 141 -2.90 -20.36 15.52
N PRO A 142 -4.22 -20.54 15.31
CA PRO A 142 -4.94 -21.69 15.84
C PRO A 142 -4.35 -23.03 15.38
N CYS A 143 -4.44 -24.05 16.23
CA CYS A 143 -3.83 -25.36 15.95
C CYS A 143 -4.40 -26.08 14.72
N ASP A 144 -5.56 -25.68 14.28
CA ASP A 144 -6.28 -26.23 13.12
C ASP A 144 -6.20 -25.36 11.86
N GLN A 145 -5.39 -24.28 11.91
CA GLN A 145 -5.12 -23.40 10.77
C GLN A 145 -3.67 -23.49 10.30
N PHE A 146 -3.46 -23.25 9.01
CA PHE A 146 -2.15 -23.02 8.42
C PHE A 146 -2.20 -21.75 7.57
N TRP A 147 -1.43 -20.73 7.95
CA TRP A 147 -1.41 -19.43 7.30
C TRP A 147 -0.40 -19.39 6.16
N THR A 148 -0.82 -18.85 5.01
CA THR A 148 0.08 -18.43 3.94
C THR A 148 0.15 -16.91 3.93
N LEU A 149 1.33 -16.35 4.16
CA LEU A 149 1.57 -14.92 4.14
C LEU A 149 2.32 -14.50 2.88
N ARG A 150 1.85 -13.47 2.19
CA ARG A 150 2.57 -12.87 1.08
C ARG A 150 3.12 -11.51 1.48
N ALA A 151 4.44 -11.38 1.43
CA ALA A 151 5.20 -10.17 1.73
C ALA A 151 6.15 -9.81 0.59
N LEU A 152 6.77 -8.65 0.64
CA LEU A 152 7.74 -8.21 -0.39
C LEU A 152 9.02 -9.05 -0.38
N ASP A 153 9.42 -9.53 0.78
CA ASP A 153 10.61 -10.36 0.98
C ASP A 153 10.20 -11.63 1.73
N VAL A 154 11.06 -12.65 1.67
CA VAL A 154 10.86 -13.89 2.44
C VAL A 154 11.25 -13.63 3.89
N TYR A 155 10.42 -14.08 4.81
CA TYR A 155 10.66 -14.05 6.25
C TYR A 155 10.55 -15.46 6.83
N PRO A 156 11.16 -15.74 7.98
CA PRO A 156 10.91 -16.99 8.68
C PRO A 156 9.44 -17.16 9.00
N GLY A 157 8.92 -18.34 8.69
CA GLY A 157 7.61 -18.79 9.16
C GLY A 157 7.77 -19.66 10.43
N ASN A 158 6.73 -20.46 10.70
CA ASN A 158 6.76 -21.49 11.75
C ASN A 158 6.06 -22.77 11.24
N GLU A 159 5.81 -23.74 12.13
CA GLU A 159 5.15 -25.00 11.77
C GLU A 159 3.74 -24.84 11.19
N ARG A 160 3.11 -23.67 11.37
CA ARG A 160 1.75 -23.33 10.92
C ARG A 160 1.70 -22.13 9.98
N CYS A 161 2.85 -21.66 9.53
CA CYS A 161 2.93 -20.51 8.66
C CYS A 161 4.08 -20.61 7.67
N GLU A 162 3.78 -20.37 6.39
CA GLU A 162 4.80 -20.08 5.39
C GLU A 162 4.72 -18.63 4.95
N VAL A 163 5.85 -18.04 4.58
CA VAL A 163 5.94 -16.69 4.04
C VAL A 163 6.47 -16.74 2.61
N ILE A 164 5.68 -16.24 1.69
CA ILE A 164 6.03 -16.14 0.27
C ILE A 164 6.53 -14.73 -0.01
N GLY A 165 7.79 -14.61 -0.45
CA GLY A 165 8.34 -13.34 -0.95
C GLY A 165 7.92 -13.13 -2.40
N ALA A 166 7.06 -12.14 -2.67
CA ALA A 166 6.60 -11.85 -4.02
C ALA A 166 6.24 -10.37 -4.21
N ARG A 167 6.49 -9.88 -5.42
CA ARG A 167 6.22 -8.50 -5.84
C ARG A 167 5.32 -8.53 -7.08
N GLY A 168 4.31 -7.68 -7.08
CA GLY A 168 3.50 -7.47 -8.28
C GLY A 168 4.27 -6.80 -9.44
N PRO A 169 3.68 -6.73 -10.63
CA PRO A 169 2.31 -7.18 -10.92
C PRO A 169 2.18 -8.71 -10.87
N PHE A 170 1.03 -9.19 -10.42
CA PHE A 170 0.73 -10.62 -10.37
C PHE A 170 -0.08 -11.03 -11.60
N LEU A 171 0.18 -12.22 -12.11
CA LEU A 171 -0.59 -12.82 -13.20
C LEU A 171 -1.72 -13.66 -12.61
N ILE A 172 -2.83 -13.73 -13.32
CA ILE A 172 -3.99 -14.48 -12.87
C ILE A 172 -3.73 -16.00 -12.78
N GLU A 173 -2.90 -16.51 -13.69
CA GLU A 173 -2.48 -17.91 -13.71
C GLU A 173 -1.66 -18.28 -12.47
N ASP A 174 -0.74 -17.40 -12.06
CA ASP A 174 0.07 -17.59 -10.85
C ASP A 174 -0.80 -17.57 -9.59
N GLU A 175 -1.82 -16.69 -9.55
CA GLU A 175 -2.78 -16.65 -8.46
C GLU A 175 -3.64 -17.92 -8.42
N ARG A 176 -4.12 -18.41 -9.57
CA ARG A 176 -4.87 -19.67 -9.64
C ARG A 176 -4.06 -20.85 -9.11
N GLU A 177 -2.78 -20.96 -9.53
CA GLU A 177 -1.86 -21.99 -9.05
C GLU A 177 -1.62 -21.88 -7.55
N LEU A 178 -1.42 -20.67 -7.02
CA LEU A 178 -1.22 -20.43 -5.60
C LEU A 178 -2.43 -20.90 -4.78
N PHE A 179 -3.65 -20.48 -5.18
CA PHE A 179 -4.88 -20.84 -4.48
C PHE A 179 -5.09 -22.36 -4.48
N GLU A 180 -4.84 -23.02 -5.61
CA GLU A 180 -4.98 -24.48 -5.73
C GLU A 180 -3.94 -25.22 -4.90
N ARG A 181 -2.66 -24.90 -5.09
CA ARG A 181 -1.53 -25.59 -4.41
C ARG A 181 -1.61 -25.48 -2.91
N ARG A 182 -2.11 -24.37 -2.37
CA ARG A 182 -2.23 -24.13 -0.94
C ARG A 182 -3.60 -24.45 -0.36
N GLY A 183 -4.57 -24.78 -1.23
CA GLY A 183 -5.94 -25.04 -0.82
C GLY A 183 -6.58 -23.85 -0.11
N ILE A 184 -6.34 -22.63 -0.63
CA ILE A 184 -6.80 -21.38 0.01
C ILE A 184 -8.32 -21.38 0.11
N ASP A 185 -8.83 -21.17 1.33
CA ASP A 185 -10.25 -21.16 1.65
C ASP A 185 -10.77 -19.77 2.09
N VAL A 186 -9.86 -18.82 2.32
CA VAL A 186 -10.18 -17.40 2.54
C VAL A 186 -9.01 -16.53 2.13
N LEU A 187 -9.30 -15.39 1.50
CA LEU A 187 -8.30 -14.36 1.15
C LEU A 187 -8.43 -13.16 2.10
N ILE A 188 -7.31 -12.72 2.67
CA ILE A 188 -7.25 -11.49 3.45
C ILE A 188 -6.53 -10.43 2.65
N SER A 189 -7.19 -9.29 2.44
CA SER A 189 -6.66 -8.23 1.57
C SER A 189 -6.93 -6.83 2.09
N LYS A 190 -5.97 -5.93 1.86
CA LYS A 190 -6.21 -4.48 1.86
C LYS A 190 -6.94 -4.10 0.57
N ASN A 191 -7.97 -3.25 0.64
CA ASN A 191 -8.60 -2.68 -0.55
C ASN A 191 -7.69 -1.61 -1.16
N SER A 192 -6.65 -2.05 -1.86
CA SER A 192 -5.62 -1.12 -2.37
C SER A 192 -6.03 -0.37 -3.64
N GLY A 193 -6.96 -0.89 -4.43
CA GLY A 193 -7.38 -0.32 -5.72
C GLY A 193 -6.30 -0.44 -6.81
N SER A 194 -5.28 -1.29 -6.64
CA SER A 194 -4.19 -1.44 -7.59
C SER A 194 -4.44 -2.57 -8.58
N THR A 195 -4.39 -2.29 -9.88
CA THR A 195 -4.49 -3.31 -10.93
C THR A 195 -3.38 -4.35 -10.84
N ALA A 196 -2.20 -3.97 -10.33
CA ALA A 196 -1.06 -4.88 -10.16
C ALA A 196 -1.31 -6.02 -9.15
N THR A 197 -2.32 -5.89 -8.29
CA THR A 197 -2.64 -6.87 -7.24
C THR A 197 -4.12 -7.30 -7.25
N GLU A 198 -4.88 -6.93 -8.27
CA GLU A 198 -6.28 -7.29 -8.45
C GLU A 198 -6.52 -8.76 -8.81
N PRO A 199 -5.63 -9.47 -9.56
CA PRO A 199 -5.88 -10.84 -10.00
C PRO A 199 -6.27 -11.82 -8.89
N LYS A 200 -5.75 -11.65 -7.67
CA LYS A 200 -6.16 -12.47 -6.51
C LYS A 200 -7.66 -12.39 -6.17
N LEU A 201 -8.29 -11.21 -6.42
CA LEU A 201 -9.72 -11.01 -6.18
C LEU A 201 -10.56 -11.71 -7.24
N GLU A 202 -10.08 -11.68 -8.49
CA GLU A 202 -10.71 -12.40 -9.60
C GLU A 202 -10.67 -13.91 -9.34
N VAL A 203 -9.52 -14.45 -8.93
CA VAL A 203 -9.39 -15.86 -8.58
C VAL A 203 -10.25 -16.25 -7.37
N ALA A 204 -10.32 -15.38 -6.36
CA ALA A 204 -11.20 -15.62 -5.21
C ALA A 204 -12.67 -15.73 -5.68
N ARG A 205 -13.13 -14.84 -6.56
CA ARG A 205 -14.48 -14.88 -7.16
C ARG A 205 -14.71 -16.16 -7.98
N GLU A 206 -13.78 -16.50 -8.88
CA GLU A 206 -13.87 -17.71 -9.71
C GLU A 206 -14.02 -18.99 -8.86
N ARG A 207 -13.38 -19.04 -7.71
CA ARG A 207 -13.36 -20.21 -6.83
C ARG A 207 -14.42 -20.14 -5.71
N GLY A 208 -15.17 -19.05 -5.63
CA GLY A 208 -16.15 -18.84 -4.54
C GLY A 208 -15.45 -18.72 -3.16
N VAL A 209 -14.21 -18.26 -3.12
CA VAL A 209 -13.42 -18.05 -1.90
C VAL A 209 -13.78 -16.69 -1.30
N PRO A 210 -14.24 -16.63 -0.04
CA PRO A 210 -14.51 -15.38 0.65
C PRO A 210 -13.27 -14.48 0.76
N VAL A 211 -13.50 -13.17 0.72
CA VAL A 211 -12.44 -12.17 0.88
C VAL A 211 -12.73 -11.33 2.13
N LEU A 212 -11.87 -11.43 3.14
CA LEU A 212 -11.87 -10.52 4.28
C LEU A 212 -11.09 -9.26 3.89
N VAL A 213 -11.82 -8.17 3.73
CA VAL A 213 -11.26 -6.91 3.25
C VAL A 213 -11.06 -5.96 4.41
N LEU A 214 -9.80 -5.60 4.69
CA LEU A 214 -9.53 -4.58 5.70
C LEU A 214 -10.11 -3.24 5.26
N LYS A 215 -10.85 -2.59 6.16
CA LYS A 215 -11.39 -1.25 5.96
C LYS A 215 -10.28 -0.25 5.67
N ARG A 216 -10.48 0.62 4.68
CA ARG A 216 -9.53 1.71 4.43
C ARG A 216 -9.53 2.69 5.60
N PRO A 217 -8.34 3.10 6.08
CA PRO A 217 -8.27 4.16 7.07
C PRO A 217 -8.79 5.48 6.49
N VAL A 218 -9.38 6.31 7.33
CA VAL A 218 -9.67 7.69 6.99
C VAL A 218 -8.35 8.44 6.93
N LEU A 219 -8.05 9.04 5.78
CA LEU A 219 -6.84 9.82 5.57
C LEU A 219 -7.09 11.30 5.85
N ALA A 220 -6.04 12.02 6.23
CA ALA A 220 -6.11 13.45 6.46
C ALA A 220 -6.52 14.20 5.18
N ALA A 221 -7.32 15.26 5.36
CA ALA A 221 -7.67 16.17 4.28
C ALA A 221 -6.43 16.90 3.78
N VAL A 222 -6.38 17.16 2.48
CA VAL A 222 -5.30 17.85 1.78
C VAL A 222 -5.87 18.91 0.84
N ASP A 223 -5.03 19.78 0.30
CA ASP A 223 -5.49 20.89 -0.56
C ASP A 223 -6.08 20.42 -1.90
N ARG A 224 -5.54 19.33 -2.45
CA ARG A 224 -6.05 18.75 -3.71
C ARG A 224 -5.86 17.23 -3.70
N GLU A 225 -6.86 16.52 -4.23
CA GLU A 225 -6.81 15.08 -4.43
C GLU A 225 -6.96 14.71 -5.91
N PHE A 226 -6.23 13.70 -6.33
CA PHE A 226 -6.27 13.14 -7.67
C PHE A 226 -6.53 11.63 -7.63
N ALA A 227 -7.39 11.16 -8.49
CA ALA A 227 -7.69 9.74 -8.60
C ALA A 227 -6.70 8.99 -9.51
N THR A 228 -6.01 9.70 -10.41
CA THR A 228 -5.12 9.12 -11.43
C THR A 228 -3.78 9.83 -11.52
N VAL A 229 -2.76 9.09 -11.95
CA VAL A 229 -1.42 9.64 -12.24
C VAL A 229 -1.51 10.75 -13.28
N ALA A 230 -2.30 10.58 -14.34
CA ALA A 230 -2.44 11.57 -15.41
C ALA A 230 -2.96 12.90 -14.87
N ALA A 231 -4.00 12.89 -14.02
CA ALA A 231 -4.55 14.10 -13.42
C ALA A 231 -3.55 14.81 -12.51
N ALA A 232 -2.78 14.05 -11.72
CA ALA A 232 -1.73 14.60 -10.86
C ALA A 232 -0.62 15.25 -11.70
N LEU A 233 -0.14 14.59 -12.75
CA LEU A 233 0.90 15.12 -13.65
C LEU A 233 0.43 16.38 -14.38
N GLN A 234 -0.80 16.41 -14.87
CA GLN A 234 -1.38 17.62 -15.50
C GLN A 234 -1.38 18.80 -14.52
N ALA A 235 -1.75 18.57 -13.26
CA ALA A 235 -1.77 19.62 -12.25
C ALA A 235 -0.37 20.09 -11.84
N ILE A 236 0.63 19.21 -11.84
CA ILE A 236 2.05 19.56 -11.58
C ILE A 236 2.58 20.49 -12.67
N GLN A 237 2.25 20.24 -13.93
CA GLN A 237 2.71 20.98 -15.10
C GLN A 237 1.95 22.30 -15.31
N SER A 238 0.79 22.44 -14.69
CA SER A 238 0.03 23.70 -14.77
C SER A 238 0.73 24.81 -13.96
N PRO A 239 0.79 26.02 -14.50
CA PRO A 239 1.45 27.18 -13.86
C PRO A 239 0.77 27.62 -12.57
#